data_1d350520885725ee0c2293246f6528d1
#
_entry.id   1d350520885725ee0c2293246f6528d1
#
_cell.length_a   1.000
_cell.length_b   1.000
_cell.length_c   1.000
_cell.angle_alpha   90.00
_cell.angle_beta   90.00
_cell.angle_gamma   90.00
#
_symmetry.space_group_name_H-M   'P 1'
#
loop_
_entity.id
_entity.type
_entity.pdbx_description
1 polymer ?
#
loop_
_entity_poly.entity_id
_entity_poly.type
_entity_poly.pdbx_seq_one_letter_code
_entity_poly.pdbx_strand_id
1 'polypeptide(L)'
;MNKNKFLYVAALFGMMVLVSCSSHDSAKNVTVTSEQSGAESQAASDIVSKPLTLLQSNDGWSYGAAGAKGFYFVSAAVRSDDSTSLMYCDYDTMQQILLSSQPNCAHNTAACNGYLPYSAGGIVPEIVGQNLVLFYPGNVHAEENATLPRIETMGLDGSDRTETITFAANQEFLRPMVTDGDFIYACMWETSDNSMESFLVRIDPTAGTCEKMFSMDSTWIKGVVGDKLLLKSTSGDNSEWFTYDPVTGEQTVLYTESSSVLQPAAVYGQTLVYQKGDHFHLLDLSTGQDTELAGYTVPDQAVSYVNLYYADDGKLLFEQCSNAGADSQYADGFYVLESDKEPSPWTLTYSLYDKDTACAVVAAKDANTYLVAAGVQDTAAVQADDGASKYVSTGERRYALISKADYWSGNANYRDFEKIG
;
A
#
# COMPACT_ATOMS: atom_id res chain seq x y z
N MET A 1 11.98 -37.42 -6.88
CA MET A 1 11.15 -36.88 -5.79
C MET A 1 11.77 -35.52 -5.41
N ASN A 2 11.26 -34.47 -5.98
CA ASN A 2 11.81 -33.12 -5.86
C ASN A 2 11.33 -32.45 -4.57
N LYS A 3 12.30 -32.22 -3.65
CA LYS A 3 12.09 -31.48 -2.40
C LYS A 3 12.69 -30.07 -2.54
N ASN A 4 12.05 -29.17 -3.25
CA ASN A 4 12.45 -27.76 -3.22
C ASN A 4 11.30 -26.88 -3.71
N LYS A 5 10.24 -26.73 -2.91
CA LYS A 5 9.13 -25.80 -3.22
C LYS A 5 8.61 -25.01 -2.02
N PHE A 6 9.45 -24.79 -1.02
CA PHE A 6 9.02 -23.98 0.13
C PHE A 6 10.05 -22.92 0.47
N LEU A 7 10.21 -21.89 -0.38
CA LEU A 7 10.99 -20.72 0.02
C LEU A 7 10.82 -19.51 -0.92
N TYR A 8 9.62 -19.06 -1.20
CA TYR A 8 9.46 -17.80 -1.95
C TYR A 8 8.16 -17.05 -1.59
N VAL A 9 7.99 -16.64 -0.35
CA VAL A 9 6.95 -15.64 -0.01
C VAL A 9 7.47 -14.54 0.94
N ALA A 10 8.74 -14.54 1.30
CA ALA A 10 9.24 -13.58 2.29
C ALA A 10 10.53 -12.88 1.83
N ALA A 11 10.57 -12.27 0.66
CA ALA A 11 11.71 -11.41 0.32
C ALA A 11 11.40 -10.50 -0.87
N LEU A 12 10.74 -9.38 -0.66
CA LEU A 12 10.75 -8.27 -1.61
C LEU A 12 10.53 -6.94 -0.89
N PHE A 13 11.39 -6.65 0.08
CA PHE A 13 11.80 -5.30 0.43
C PHE A 13 13.30 -5.35 0.73
N GLY A 14 14.08 -5.40 -0.32
CA GLY A 14 15.53 -5.32 -0.26
C GLY A 14 16.00 -4.45 -1.41
N MET A 15 16.50 -3.25 -1.09
CA MET A 15 17.22 -2.36 -1.99
C MET A 15 18.23 -3.15 -2.85
N MET A 16 18.11 -3.08 -4.16
CA MET A 16 19.25 -3.27 -5.05
C MET A 16 19.78 -1.92 -5.51
N VAL A 17 20.82 -1.49 -4.84
CA VAL A 17 21.76 -0.50 -5.41
C VAL A 17 22.72 -1.27 -6.30
N LEU A 18 22.54 -1.19 -7.59
CA LEU A 18 23.58 -1.55 -8.56
C LEU A 18 24.20 -0.27 -9.12
N VAL A 19 25.38 0.04 -8.60
CA VAL A 19 26.29 1.00 -9.21
C VAL A 19 26.91 0.36 -10.45
N SER A 20 26.61 0.87 -11.63
CA SER A 20 27.44 0.66 -12.81
C SER A 20 27.85 2.00 -13.39
N CYS A 21 29.13 2.31 -13.21
CA CYS A 21 29.80 3.38 -13.92
C CYS A 21 29.99 2.99 -15.39
N SER A 22 29.52 3.81 -16.32
CA SER A 22 30.21 4.00 -17.59
C SER A 22 29.88 5.38 -18.16
N SER A 23 30.92 6.01 -18.54
CA SER A 23 31.09 7.38 -18.99
C SER A 23 30.63 7.62 -20.44
N HIS A 24 30.28 8.86 -20.69
CA HIS A 24 30.45 9.69 -21.90
C HIS A 24 29.35 9.83 -22.94
N ASP A 25 28.93 11.01 -23.01
CA ASP A 25 28.85 12.01 -24.08
C ASP A 25 27.53 12.33 -24.78
N SER A 26 27.33 13.63 -24.79
CA SER A 26 26.65 14.45 -25.81
C SER A 26 25.16 14.71 -25.67
N ALA A 27 24.92 15.91 -25.13
CA ALA A 27 23.66 16.64 -25.27
C ALA A 27 23.21 16.71 -26.74
N LYS A 28 22.02 16.26 -27.06
CA LYS A 28 21.26 16.67 -28.23
C LYS A 28 19.90 17.22 -27.77
N ASN A 29 19.76 18.53 -28.01
CA ASN A 29 18.47 19.21 -27.98
C ASN A 29 17.49 18.48 -28.90
N VAL A 30 16.44 17.93 -28.37
CA VAL A 30 15.28 17.47 -29.14
C VAL A 30 14.21 18.53 -29.02
N THR A 31 14.04 19.28 -30.07
CA THR A 31 12.90 20.16 -30.27
C THR A 31 11.69 19.31 -30.57
N VAL A 32 10.70 19.30 -29.66
CA VAL A 32 9.42 18.64 -29.92
C VAL A 32 8.59 19.58 -30.79
N THR A 33 8.48 19.22 -32.07
CA THR A 33 7.50 19.81 -32.99
C THR A 33 6.15 19.17 -32.75
N SER A 34 5.18 19.93 -32.23
CA SER A 34 3.78 19.55 -32.18
C SER A 34 3.17 19.54 -33.58
N GLU A 35 2.89 18.38 -34.13
CA GLU A 35 1.94 18.28 -35.26
C GLU A 35 0.52 18.35 -34.73
N GLN A 36 -0.11 19.50 -34.95
CA GLN A 36 -1.55 19.70 -34.80
C GLN A 36 -2.27 18.98 -35.95
N SER A 37 -2.81 17.80 -35.68
CA SER A 37 -3.89 17.27 -36.52
C SER A 37 -5.22 17.74 -35.97
N GLY A 38 -5.91 18.57 -36.76
CA GLY A 38 -7.25 19.05 -36.44
C GLY A 38 -8.24 17.90 -36.37
N ALA A 39 -8.77 17.65 -35.17
CA ALA A 39 -10.03 16.93 -34.95
C ALA A 39 -11.00 17.90 -34.29
N GLU A 40 -12.18 17.89 -34.81
CA GLU A 40 -13.32 18.77 -34.44
C GLU A 40 -13.56 18.76 -32.93
N SER A 41 -13.74 19.97 -32.41
CA SER A 41 -14.23 20.27 -31.08
C SER A 41 -15.57 19.56 -30.82
N GLN A 42 -15.52 18.36 -30.21
CA GLN A 42 -16.61 17.89 -29.40
C GLN A 42 -16.64 18.73 -28.12
N ALA A 43 -17.81 19.28 -27.81
CA ALA A 43 -18.07 20.10 -26.65
C ALA A 43 -17.42 19.48 -25.41
N ALA A 44 -16.53 20.25 -24.75
CA ALA A 44 -16.07 19.95 -23.44
C ALA A 44 -17.31 19.88 -22.54
N SER A 45 -17.81 18.68 -22.28
CA SER A 45 -18.65 18.44 -21.12
C SER A 45 -17.80 18.85 -19.91
N ASP A 46 -18.34 19.68 -19.02
CA ASP A 46 -17.74 20.07 -17.76
C ASP A 46 -17.36 18.79 -17.02
N ILE A 47 -16.12 18.31 -17.18
CA ILE A 47 -15.60 17.17 -16.44
C ILE A 47 -15.33 17.73 -15.05
N VAL A 48 -16.27 17.50 -14.15
CA VAL A 48 -16.11 17.83 -12.73
C VAL A 48 -15.09 16.86 -12.17
N SER A 49 -13.95 17.35 -11.72
CA SER A 49 -12.97 16.54 -11.03
C SER A 49 -13.58 15.96 -9.75
N LYS A 50 -13.35 14.67 -9.51
CA LYS A 50 -13.85 13.95 -8.33
C LYS A 50 -12.72 13.77 -7.34
N PRO A 51 -12.99 13.83 -6.02
CA PRO A 51 -11.98 13.49 -5.02
C PRO A 51 -11.40 12.12 -5.27
N LEU A 52 -10.08 12.03 -5.20
CA LEU A 52 -9.37 10.77 -5.32
C LEU A 52 -9.28 10.07 -3.96
N THR A 53 -9.30 8.75 -3.97
CA THR A 53 -9.13 7.91 -2.79
C THR A 53 -8.02 6.90 -3.04
N LEU A 54 -7.09 6.80 -2.07
CA LEU A 54 -6.05 5.78 -2.10
C LEU A 54 -6.68 4.42 -1.79
N LEU A 55 -6.45 3.46 -2.69
CA LEU A 55 -6.97 2.09 -2.59
C LEU A 55 -5.92 1.19 -1.92
N GLN A 56 -5.74 1.30 -0.59
CA GLN A 56 -4.88 0.35 0.15
C GLN A 56 -5.09 0.43 1.66
N SER A 57 -4.86 -0.70 2.34
CA SER A 57 -4.61 -0.70 3.77
C SER A 57 -3.16 -0.24 4.06
N ASN A 58 -2.97 0.48 5.16
CA ASN A 58 -1.65 0.98 5.58
C ASN A 58 -0.83 -0.07 6.35
N ASP A 59 -1.33 -1.30 6.54
CA ASP A 59 -0.63 -2.33 7.33
C ASP A 59 0.57 -2.96 6.61
N GLY A 60 0.69 -2.74 5.31
CA GLY A 60 1.82 -3.20 4.48
C GLY A 60 1.93 -4.72 4.27
N TRP A 61 1.10 -5.53 4.95
CA TRP A 61 1.19 -6.98 4.94
C TRP A 61 -0.04 -7.68 4.39
N SER A 62 -1.23 -7.11 4.64
CA SER A 62 -2.48 -7.59 4.07
C SER A 62 -3.01 -6.58 3.07
N TYR A 63 -3.78 -7.09 2.13
CA TYR A 63 -4.42 -6.27 1.14
C TYR A 63 -5.89 -6.26 1.42
N GLY A 64 -6.45 -5.08 1.61
CA GLY A 64 -7.84 -4.96 1.93
C GLY A 64 -8.39 -3.57 1.68
N ALA A 65 -9.71 -3.51 1.57
CA ALA A 65 -10.47 -2.29 1.33
C ALA A 65 -11.41 -2.01 2.50
N ALA A 66 -11.28 -0.84 3.10
CA ALA A 66 -12.18 -0.37 4.15
C ALA A 66 -13.36 0.37 3.53
N GLY A 67 -14.57 -0.14 3.77
CA GLY A 67 -15.81 0.50 3.40
C GLY A 67 -16.55 1.09 4.60
N ALA A 68 -17.68 1.73 4.36
CA ALA A 68 -18.48 2.34 5.43
C ALA A 68 -19.03 1.33 6.46
N LYS A 69 -19.26 0.08 6.05
CA LYS A 69 -19.86 -0.97 6.89
C LYS A 69 -18.89 -2.05 7.34
N GLY A 70 -17.71 -2.14 6.75
CA GLY A 70 -16.76 -3.18 7.08
C GLY A 70 -15.51 -3.15 6.23
N PHE A 71 -14.66 -4.14 6.46
CA PHE A 71 -13.35 -4.27 5.84
C PHE A 71 -13.25 -5.60 5.08
N TYR A 72 -12.89 -5.53 3.81
CA TYR A 72 -12.68 -6.67 2.92
C TYR A 72 -11.20 -6.97 2.83
N PHE A 73 -10.81 -8.22 2.96
CA PHE A 73 -9.40 -8.61 2.86
C PHE A 73 -9.23 -10.04 2.36
N VAL A 74 -8.03 -10.34 1.88
CA VAL A 74 -7.63 -11.70 1.48
C VAL A 74 -7.04 -12.40 2.68
N SER A 75 -7.58 -13.59 3.01
CA SER A 75 -7.03 -14.43 4.07
C SER A 75 -5.60 -14.86 3.73
N ALA A 76 -4.71 -14.81 4.71
CA ALA A 76 -3.38 -15.37 4.56
C ALA A 76 -3.34 -16.89 4.76
N ALA A 77 -4.44 -17.51 5.19
CA ALA A 77 -4.57 -18.96 5.28
C ALA A 77 -4.72 -19.56 3.87
N VAL A 78 -3.73 -20.34 3.46
CA VAL A 78 -3.64 -20.95 2.13
C VAL A 78 -4.02 -22.42 2.22
N ARG A 79 -4.86 -22.89 1.29
CA ARG A 79 -5.23 -24.30 1.16
C ARG A 79 -4.15 -25.11 0.44
N SER A 80 -4.30 -26.42 0.42
CA SER A 80 -3.35 -27.35 -0.24
C SER A 80 -3.25 -27.18 -1.77
N ASP A 81 -4.19 -26.48 -2.38
CA ASP A 81 -4.21 -26.09 -3.80
C ASP A 81 -3.73 -24.66 -4.05
N ASP A 82 -3.08 -24.07 -3.04
CA ASP A 82 -2.59 -22.69 -3.02
C ASP A 82 -3.70 -21.61 -3.13
N SER A 83 -4.97 -22.00 -3.03
CA SER A 83 -6.09 -21.06 -2.98
C SER A 83 -6.29 -20.47 -1.60
N THR A 84 -6.97 -19.34 -1.53
CA THR A 84 -7.32 -18.66 -0.28
C THR A 84 -8.78 -18.19 -0.30
N SER A 85 -9.14 -17.33 0.63
CA SER A 85 -10.52 -16.83 0.81
C SER A 85 -10.58 -15.33 0.89
N LEU A 86 -11.67 -14.79 0.35
CA LEU A 86 -12.08 -13.42 0.57
C LEU A 86 -12.86 -13.32 1.88
N MET A 87 -12.40 -12.46 2.76
CA MET A 87 -12.94 -12.28 4.10
C MET A 87 -13.58 -10.90 4.26
N TYR A 88 -14.49 -10.79 5.20
CA TYR A 88 -15.15 -9.54 5.56
C TYR A 88 -15.26 -9.38 7.07
N CYS A 89 -14.82 -8.22 7.60
CA CYS A 89 -15.04 -7.79 8.98
C CYS A 89 -16.21 -6.80 9.01
N ASP A 90 -17.32 -7.16 9.62
CA ASP A 90 -18.50 -6.32 9.75
C ASP A 90 -18.40 -5.42 10.98
N TYR A 91 -18.50 -4.10 10.80
CA TYR A 91 -18.33 -3.13 11.89
C TYR A 91 -19.52 -3.06 12.84
N ASP A 92 -20.71 -3.46 12.41
CA ASP A 92 -21.92 -3.41 13.21
C ASP A 92 -22.03 -4.65 14.10
N THR A 93 -21.81 -5.83 13.53
CA THR A 93 -21.91 -7.10 14.25
C THR A 93 -20.63 -7.51 14.95
N MET A 94 -19.49 -6.87 14.62
CA MET A 94 -18.15 -7.24 15.06
C MET A 94 -17.79 -8.69 14.73
N GLN A 95 -18.21 -9.17 13.56
CA GLN A 95 -17.93 -10.50 13.09
C GLN A 95 -16.95 -10.46 11.91
N GLN A 96 -16.04 -11.43 11.87
CA GLN A 96 -15.18 -11.74 10.72
C GLN A 96 -15.74 -13.00 10.05
N ILE A 97 -16.17 -12.87 8.82
CA ILE A 97 -16.83 -13.94 8.05
C ILE A 97 -16.15 -14.14 6.69
N LEU A 98 -16.36 -15.31 6.12
CA LEU A 98 -16.10 -15.55 4.70
C LEU A 98 -17.11 -14.78 3.85
N LEU A 99 -16.64 -13.99 2.88
CA LEU A 99 -17.52 -13.24 2.00
C LEU A 99 -18.07 -14.17 0.91
N SER A 100 -19.34 -14.57 1.05
CA SER A 100 -20.06 -15.33 0.03
C SER A 100 -21.55 -15.13 0.17
N SER A 101 -22.22 -14.77 -0.91
CA SER A 101 -23.68 -14.68 -0.97
C SER A 101 -24.40 -16.03 -1.12
N GLN A 102 -23.65 -17.13 -1.27
CA GLN A 102 -24.21 -18.46 -1.55
C GLN A 102 -24.52 -19.21 -0.25
N PRO A 103 -25.78 -19.53 0.05
CA PRO A 103 -26.14 -20.34 1.21
C PRO A 103 -25.52 -21.75 1.11
N ASN A 104 -25.01 -22.25 2.24
CA ASN A 104 -24.43 -23.60 2.36
C ASN A 104 -23.23 -23.86 1.44
N CYS A 105 -22.52 -22.82 1.02
CA CYS A 105 -21.30 -22.95 0.25
C CYS A 105 -20.19 -23.56 1.13
N ALA A 106 -19.50 -24.57 0.63
CA ALA A 106 -18.33 -25.16 1.30
C ALA A 106 -17.06 -24.28 1.20
N HIS A 107 -17.11 -23.19 0.43
CA HIS A 107 -16.05 -22.20 0.23
C HIS A 107 -14.69 -22.73 -0.26
N ASN A 108 -14.68 -23.90 -0.88
CA ASN A 108 -13.45 -24.61 -1.26
C ASN A 108 -13.31 -24.86 -2.77
N THR A 109 -14.16 -24.25 -3.58
CA THR A 109 -14.12 -24.37 -5.05
C THR A 109 -14.42 -23.04 -5.72
N ALA A 110 -14.04 -22.91 -6.99
CA ALA A 110 -14.31 -21.74 -7.83
C ALA A 110 -15.83 -21.44 -8.04
N ALA A 111 -16.72 -22.35 -7.65
CA ALA A 111 -18.15 -22.08 -7.65
C ALA A 111 -18.56 -21.09 -6.51
N CYS A 112 -17.72 -20.90 -5.52
CA CYS A 112 -17.93 -19.93 -4.44
C CYS A 112 -17.30 -18.59 -4.80
N ASN A 113 -18.06 -17.50 -4.71
CA ASN A 113 -17.56 -16.16 -4.99
C ASN A 113 -16.44 -15.70 -4.03
N GLY A 114 -16.41 -16.23 -2.81
CA GLY A 114 -15.34 -15.96 -1.83
C GLY A 114 -14.10 -16.84 -1.99
N TYR A 115 -14.10 -17.80 -2.92
CA TYR A 115 -12.91 -18.59 -3.22
C TYR A 115 -11.96 -17.81 -4.14
N LEU A 116 -10.71 -17.70 -3.73
CA LEU A 116 -9.67 -16.99 -4.47
C LEU A 116 -8.61 -18.00 -4.92
N PRO A 117 -8.43 -18.20 -6.25
CA PRO A 117 -7.37 -19.09 -6.76
C PRO A 117 -6.00 -18.49 -6.48
N TYR A 118 -4.96 -19.30 -6.60
CA TYR A 118 -3.58 -18.80 -6.54
C TYR A 118 -3.33 -17.70 -7.57
N SER A 119 -2.61 -16.68 -7.14
CA SER A 119 -2.10 -15.62 -8.02
C SER A 119 -0.66 -15.26 -7.63
N ALA A 120 0.25 -15.30 -8.60
CA ALA A 120 1.67 -15.03 -8.37
C ALA A 120 1.94 -13.59 -7.87
N GLY A 121 1.12 -12.62 -8.27
CA GLY A 121 1.19 -11.23 -7.83
C GLY A 121 0.33 -10.92 -6.59
N GLY A 122 -0.34 -11.93 -6.02
CA GLY A 122 -1.34 -11.75 -4.99
C GLY A 122 -2.69 -11.28 -5.55
N ILE A 123 -3.62 -10.95 -4.67
CA ILE A 123 -4.96 -10.45 -4.99
C ILE A 123 -5.24 -9.28 -4.08
N VAL A 124 -5.72 -8.18 -4.64
CA VAL A 124 -5.99 -6.94 -3.92
C VAL A 124 -7.48 -6.63 -4.04
N PRO A 125 -8.27 -6.78 -2.96
CA PRO A 125 -9.65 -6.31 -2.96
C PRO A 125 -9.68 -4.79 -2.78
N GLU A 126 -10.51 -4.12 -3.58
CA GLU A 126 -10.67 -2.67 -3.58
C GLU A 126 -12.15 -2.30 -3.72
N ILE A 127 -12.55 -1.16 -3.15
CA ILE A 127 -13.91 -0.64 -3.33
C ILE A 127 -13.86 0.48 -4.36
N VAL A 128 -14.54 0.26 -5.50
CA VAL A 128 -14.67 1.26 -6.57
C VAL A 128 -16.15 1.53 -6.79
N GLY A 129 -16.59 2.71 -6.44
CA GLY A 129 -18.00 3.08 -6.46
C GLY A 129 -18.84 2.21 -5.52
N GLN A 130 -19.74 1.40 -6.07
CA GLN A 130 -20.61 0.48 -5.34
C GLN A 130 -20.21 -0.97 -5.46
N ASN A 131 -19.03 -1.25 -6.05
CA ASN A 131 -18.57 -2.60 -6.31
C ASN A 131 -17.31 -2.91 -5.50
N LEU A 132 -17.17 -4.18 -5.13
CA LEU A 132 -15.90 -4.76 -4.73
C LEU A 132 -15.17 -5.21 -5.99
N VAL A 133 -13.96 -4.72 -6.18
CA VAL A 133 -13.07 -5.05 -7.27
C VAL A 133 -11.97 -5.96 -6.74
N LEU A 134 -11.79 -7.11 -7.33
CA LEU A 134 -10.64 -7.99 -7.08
C LEU A 134 -9.60 -7.74 -8.16
N PHE A 135 -8.53 -7.09 -7.77
CA PHE A 135 -7.42 -6.78 -8.67
C PHE A 135 -6.33 -7.85 -8.54
N TYR A 136 -5.98 -8.48 -9.65
CA TYR A 136 -4.88 -9.44 -9.80
C TYR A 136 -3.74 -8.72 -10.51
N PRO A 137 -2.70 -8.25 -9.80
CA PRO A 137 -1.69 -7.38 -10.40
C PRO A 137 -0.79 -8.07 -11.41
N GLY A 138 -0.69 -9.41 -11.39
CA GLY A 138 0.28 -10.15 -12.17
C GLY A 138 1.65 -10.18 -11.52
N ASN A 139 2.59 -10.86 -12.19
CA ASN A 139 4.00 -10.89 -11.83
C ASN A 139 4.82 -11.26 -13.06
N VAL A 140 5.46 -10.28 -13.68
CA VAL A 140 6.26 -10.47 -14.91
C VAL A 140 7.53 -11.31 -14.69
N HIS A 141 7.91 -11.54 -13.43
CA HIS A 141 9.06 -12.38 -13.07
C HIS A 141 8.67 -13.82 -12.69
N ALA A 142 7.38 -14.15 -12.69
CA ALA A 142 6.93 -15.51 -12.40
C ALA A 142 7.18 -16.44 -13.58
N GLU A 143 7.68 -17.65 -13.27
CA GLU A 143 7.85 -18.71 -14.28
C GLU A 143 6.50 -19.29 -14.76
N GLU A 144 6.53 -20.21 -15.70
CA GLU A 144 5.53 -20.84 -16.58
C GLU A 144 4.06 -21.04 -16.11
N ASN A 145 3.60 -20.51 -15.01
CA ASN A 145 2.18 -20.58 -14.59
C ASN A 145 1.68 -19.26 -13.99
N ALA A 146 2.25 -18.16 -14.45
CA ALA A 146 1.82 -16.84 -13.99
C ALA A 146 0.34 -16.64 -14.28
N THR A 147 -0.43 -16.34 -13.25
CA THR A 147 -1.81 -15.89 -13.39
C THR A 147 -1.79 -14.58 -14.15
N LEU A 148 -2.53 -14.47 -15.25
CA LEU A 148 -2.62 -13.21 -16.00
C LEU A 148 -3.15 -12.11 -15.09
N PRO A 149 -2.62 -10.89 -15.23
CA PRO A 149 -3.20 -9.73 -14.58
C PRO A 149 -4.64 -9.56 -15.05
N ARG A 150 -5.55 -9.32 -14.12
CA ARG A 150 -6.97 -9.14 -14.44
C ARG A 150 -7.72 -8.39 -13.37
N ILE A 151 -8.91 -7.98 -13.69
CA ILE A 151 -9.87 -7.39 -12.78
C ILE A 151 -11.14 -8.23 -12.80
N GLU A 152 -11.64 -8.54 -11.62
CA GLU A 152 -12.95 -9.12 -11.42
C GLU A 152 -13.76 -8.14 -10.57
N THR A 153 -15.04 -7.98 -10.85
CA THR A 153 -15.96 -7.15 -10.09
C THR A 153 -17.04 -8.00 -9.45
N MET A 154 -17.53 -7.56 -8.30
CA MET A 154 -18.63 -8.22 -7.58
C MET A 154 -19.38 -7.23 -6.70
N GLY A 155 -20.57 -7.61 -6.24
CA GLY A 155 -21.28 -6.85 -5.22
C GLY A 155 -20.54 -6.84 -3.89
N LEU A 156 -20.75 -5.80 -3.08
CA LEU A 156 -20.18 -5.70 -1.72
C LEU A 156 -20.65 -6.82 -0.77
N ASP A 157 -21.73 -7.50 -1.11
CA ASP A 157 -22.26 -8.69 -0.40
C ASP A 157 -21.66 -10.01 -0.91
N GLY A 158 -20.74 -9.96 -1.85
CA GLY A 158 -20.12 -11.15 -2.44
C GLY A 158 -20.92 -11.76 -3.60
N SER A 159 -21.95 -11.08 -4.13
CA SER A 159 -22.75 -11.54 -5.28
C SER A 159 -22.10 -11.20 -6.62
N ASP A 160 -22.56 -11.87 -7.67
CA ASP A 160 -22.38 -11.50 -9.09
C ASP A 160 -20.92 -11.29 -9.54
N ARG A 161 -19.99 -12.11 -9.02
CA ARG A 161 -18.57 -12.04 -9.40
C ARG A 161 -18.37 -12.34 -10.88
N THR A 162 -17.72 -11.41 -11.58
CA THR A 162 -17.49 -11.46 -13.02
C THR A 162 -16.10 -10.92 -13.36
N GLU A 163 -15.35 -11.60 -14.23
CA GLU A 163 -14.13 -11.06 -14.83
C GLU A 163 -14.51 -9.98 -15.85
N THR A 164 -13.96 -8.78 -15.69
CA THR A 164 -14.29 -7.63 -16.53
C THR A 164 -13.18 -7.24 -17.49
N ILE A 165 -11.91 -7.50 -17.11
CA ILE A 165 -10.75 -7.21 -17.96
C ILE A 165 -9.62 -8.18 -17.67
N THR A 166 -8.96 -8.67 -18.71
CA THR A 166 -7.72 -9.44 -18.64
C THR A 166 -6.63 -8.70 -19.40
N PHE A 167 -5.45 -8.59 -18.80
CA PHE A 167 -4.29 -7.92 -19.35
C PHE A 167 -3.29 -8.94 -19.94
N ALA A 168 -2.27 -8.46 -20.62
CA ALA A 168 -1.24 -9.29 -21.23
C ALA A 168 -0.30 -9.87 -20.16
N ALA A 169 0.29 -11.04 -20.45
CA ALA A 169 1.20 -11.73 -19.52
C ALA A 169 2.49 -10.97 -19.23
N ASN A 170 2.88 -10.04 -20.11
CA ASN A 170 4.03 -9.16 -19.93
C ASN A 170 3.70 -7.85 -19.18
N GLN A 171 2.51 -7.76 -18.59
CA GLN A 171 2.07 -6.60 -17.80
C GLN A 171 1.98 -6.97 -16.32
N GLU A 172 2.36 -6.03 -15.46
CA GLU A 172 2.24 -6.10 -14.01
C GLU A 172 1.84 -4.74 -13.46
N PHE A 173 0.99 -4.73 -12.45
CA PHE A 173 0.51 -3.51 -11.83
C PHE A 173 1.11 -3.34 -10.43
N LEU A 174 1.65 -2.16 -10.19
CA LEU A 174 2.26 -1.81 -8.91
C LEU A 174 1.26 -1.09 -8.00
N ARG A 175 1.47 -1.25 -6.73
CA ARG A 175 0.77 -0.52 -5.67
C ARG A 175 1.57 0.69 -5.22
N PRO A 176 0.94 1.72 -4.68
CA PRO A 176 -0.50 1.89 -4.44
C PRO A 176 -1.31 2.18 -5.71
N MET A 177 -2.62 1.92 -5.63
CA MET A 177 -3.61 2.31 -6.62
C MET A 177 -4.52 3.39 -6.06
N VAL A 178 -5.20 4.13 -6.94
CA VAL A 178 -6.07 5.26 -6.58
C VAL A 178 -7.37 5.15 -7.38
N THR A 179 -8.49 5.60 -6.82
CA THR A 179 -9.76 5.69 -7.54
C THR A 179 -10.42 7.06 -7.36
N ASP A 180 -11.21 7.47 -8.35
CA ASP A 180 -12.19 8.56 -8.29
C ASP A 180 -13.64 8.05 -8.11
N GLY A 181 -13.79 6.74 -7.85
CA GLY A 181 -15.07 6.05 -7.73
C GLY A 181 -15.60 5.44 -9.03
N ASP A 182 -15.07 5.84 -10.18
CA ASP A 182 -15.40 5.27 -11.49
C ASP A 182 -14.18 4.57 -12.12
N PHE A 183 -13.00 5.19 -12.03
CA PHE A 183 -11.76 4.71 -12.60
C PHE A 183 -10.77 4.28 -11.53
N ILE A 184 -9.83 3.41 -11.91
CA ILE A 184 -8.64 3.08 -11.12
C ILE A 184 -7.42 3.67 -11.83
N TYR A 185 -6.57 4.36 -11.07
CA TYR A 185 -5.27 4.86 -11.50
C TYR A 185 -4.18 4.00 -10.87
N ALA A 186 -3.31 3.43 -11.70
CA ALA A 186 -2.25 2.53 -11.26
C ALA A 186 -0.95 2.76 -12.04
N CYS A 187 0.18 2.36 -11.48
CA CYS A 187 1.41 2.20 -12.22
C CYS A 187 1.43 0.81 -12.84
N MET A 188 1.55 0.72 -14.17
CA MET A 188 1.67 -0.52 -14.91
C MET A 188 3.09 -0.67 -15.46
N TRP A 189 3.72 -1.79 -15.16
CA TRP A 189 4.93 -2.24 -15.86
C TRP A 189 4.56 -3.07 -17.08
N GLU A 190 5.31 -2.86 -18.15
CA GLU A 190 5.21 -3.64 -19.37
C GLU A 190 6.61 -4.08 -19.81
N THR A 191 6.82 -5.39 -19.88
CA THR A 191 8.12 -5.96 -20.25
C THR A 191 8.14 -6.33 -21.72
N SER A 192 9.29 -6.12 -22.37
CA SER A 192 9.62 -6.65 -23.68
C SER A 192 10.96 -7.37 -23.61
N ASP A 193 11.41 -7.98 -24.71
CA ASP A 193 12.65 -8.77 -24.76
C ASP A 193 13.89 -8.02 -24.23
N ASN A 194 13.92 -6.69 -24.32
CA ASN A 194 15.09 -5.89 -23.98
C ASN A 194 14.80 -4.67 -23.10
N SER A 195 13.56 -4.43 -22.71
CA SER A 195 13.19 -3.26 -21.92
C SER A 195 12.04 -3.55 -20.97
N MET A 196 11.99 -2.77 -19.92
CA MET A 196 10.83 -2.65 -19.03
C MET A 196 10.45 -1.17 -19.02
N GLU A 197 9.21 -0.90 -19.34
CA GLU A 197 8.63 0.43 -19.35
C GLU A 197 7.57 0.53 -18.28
N SER A 198 7.38 1.71 -17.73
CA SER A 198 6.34 1.97 -16.72
C SER A 198 5.44 3.11 -17.14
N PHE A 199 4.14 2.95 -16.88
CA PHE A 199 3.11 3.92 -17.28
C PHE A 199 2.15 4.17 -16.14
N LEU A 200 1.73 5.42 -15.95
CA LEU A 200 0.47 5.70 -15.29
C LEU A 200 -0.65 5.26 -16.24
N VAL A 201 -1.55 4.45 -15.73
CA VAL A 201 -2.73 4.00 -16.48
C VAL A 201 -4.01 4.40 -15.79
N ARG A 202 -5.05 4.63 -16.57
CA ARG A 202 -6.44 4.79 -16.15
C ARG A 202 -7.24 3.58 -16.61
N ILE A 203 -7.86 2.90 -15.67
CA ILE A 203 -8.63 1.67 -15.90
C ILE A 203 -10.08 1.92 -15.58
N ASP A 204 -10.98 1.60 -16.51
CA ASP A 204 -12.42 1.52 -16.29
C ASP A 204 -12.80 0.07 -15.99
N PRO A 205 -13.03 -0.30 -14.72
CA PRO A 205 -13.36 -1.68 -14.36
C PRO A 205 -14.76 -2.11 -14.83
N THR A 206 -15.61 -1.15 -15.20
CA THR A 206 -16.97 -1.44 -15.71
C THR A 206 -16.96 -1.65 -17.22
N ALA A 207 -16.30 -0.76 -17.96
CA ALA A 207 -16.18 -0.88 -19.42
C ALA A 207 -15.10 -1.89 -19.85
N GLY A 208 -14.25 -2.34 -18.94
CA GLY A 208 -13.13 -3.25 -19.23
C GLY A 208 -12.07 -2.62 -20.13
N THR A 209 -11.75 -1.34 -19.93
CA THR A 209 -10.75 -0.61 -20.72
C THR A 209 -9.59 -0.11 -19.87
N CYS A 210 -8.41 0.01 -20.48
CA CYS A 210 -7.19 0.53 -19.86
C CYS A 210 -6.50 1.49 -20.83
N GLU A 211 -6.17 2.67 -20.34
CA GLU A 211 -5.54 3.75 -21.12
C GLU A 211 -4.19 4.12 -20.48
N LYS A 212 -3.13 4.16 -21.28
CA LYS A 212 -1.82 4.71 -20.85
C LYS A 212 -1.89 6.23 -20.88
N MET A 213 -1.60 6.87 -19.76
CA MET A 213 -1.64 8.33 -19.62
C MET A 213 -0.28 8.97 -19.89
N PHE A 214 0.77 8.53 -19.17
CA PHE A 214 2.15 8.98 -19.42
C PHE A 214 3.17 7.96 -18.85
N SER A 215 4.46 8.13 -19.24
CA SER A 215 5.55 7.33 -18.72
C SER A 215 5.85 7.63 -17.25
N MET A 216 6.00 6.58 -16.45
CA MET A 216 6.28 6.63 -15.01
C MET A 216 7.74 6.30 -14.68
N ASP A 217 8.67 6.52 -15.64
CA ASP A 217 10.09 6.21 -15.43
C ASP A 217 10.62 6.87 -14.16
N SER A 218 11.10 6.03 -13.22
CA SER A 218 11.55 6.48 -11.90
C SER A 218 10.54 7.32 -11.12
N THR A 219 9.24 7.10 -11.39
CA THR A 219 8.13 7.80 -10.74
C THR A 219 7.17 6.79 -10.10
N TRP A 220 6.62 7.12 -8.94
CA TRP A 220 5.72 6.26 -8.17
C TRP A 220 4.53 7.03 -7.64
N ILE A 221 3.37 6.41 -7.59
CA ILE A 221 2.22 6.91 -6.85
C ILE A 221 2.57 6.81 -5.36
N LYS A 222 2.31 7.86 -4.59
CA LYS A 222 2.54 7.92 -3.13
C LYS A 222 1.28 8.19 -2.33
N GLY A 223 0.25 8.74 -2.96
CA GLY A 223 -0.98 9.10 -2.29
C GLY A 223 -1.89 9.96 -3.16
N VAL A 224 -2.72 10.74 -2.50
CA VAL A 224 -3.68 11.66 -3.13
C VAL A 224 -3.70 13.00 -2.41
N VAL A 225 -4.00 14.07 -3.13
CA VAL A 225 -4.21 15.43 -2.62
C VAL A 225 -5.49 15.96 -3.24
N GLY A 226 -6.61 15.81 -2.53
CA GLY A 226 -7.93 16.18 -3.06
C GLY A 226 -8.31 15.36 -4.30
N ASP A 227 -8.33 16.03 -5.45
CA ASP A 227 -8.63 15.43 -6.76
C ASP A 227 -7.39 15.13 -7.61
N LYS A 228 -6.19 15.20 -7.02
CA LYS A 228 -4.91 14.98 -7.70
C LYS A 228 -4.15 13.79 -7.14
N LEU A 229 -3.42 13.09 -7.99
CA LEU A 229 -2.44 12.08 -7.58
C LEU A 229 -1.24 12.76 -6.93
N LEU A 230 -0.73 12.22 -5.85
CA LEU A 230 0.57 12.57 -5.29
C LEU A 230 1.61 11.59 -5.81
N LEU A 231 2.59 12.10 -6.53
CA LEU A 231 3.64 11.34 -7.17
C LEU A 231 5.01 11.73 -6.60
N LYS A 232 5.94 10.77 -6.60
CA LYS A 232 7.36 11.00 -6.33
C LYS A 232 8.17 10.51 -7.51
N SER A 233 9.01 11.38 -8.08
CA SER A 233 10.00 11.00 -9.08
C SER A 233 11.41 11.13 -8.53
N THR A 234 12.35 10.31 -9.02
CA THR A 234 13.76 10.37 -8.67
C THR A 234 14.60 10.53 -9.93
N SER A 235 15.44 11.56 -9.96
CA SER A 235 16.33 11.83 -11.08
C SER A 235 17.72 12.22 -10.56
N GLY A 236 18.72 11.34 -10.78
CA GLY A 236 20.06 11.50 -10.23
C GLY A 236 20.03 11.61 -8.71
N ASP A 237 20.57 12.72 -8.19
CA ASP A 237 20.66 12.98 -6.75
C ASP A 237 19.46 13.74 -6.16
N ASN A 238 18.37 13.88 -6.91
CA ASN A 238 17.18 14.60 -6.45
C ASN A 238 15.93 13.75 -6.58
N SER A 239 15.02 13.91 -5.62
CA SER A 239 13.65 13.41 -5.71
C SER A 239 12.68 14.57 -5.60
N GLU A 240 11.63 14.54 -6.40
CA GLU A 240 10.56 15.53 -6.39
C GLU A 240 9.24 14.88 -6.02
N TRP A 241 8.53 15.50 -5.11
CA TRP A 241 7.14 15.19 -4.77
C TRP A 241 6.26 16.22 -5.44
N PHE A 242 5.34 15.77 -6.26
CA PHE A 242 4.46 16.64 -7.03
C PHE A 242 3.04 16.08 -7.14
N THR A 243 2.08 16.96 -7.36
CA THR A 243 0.71 16.54 -7.70
C THR A 243 0.56 16.46 -9.21
N TYR A 244 -0.27 15.51 -9.65
CA TYR A 244 -0.68 15.32 -11.03
C TYR A 244 -2.20 15.29 -11.09
N ASP A 245 -2.78 16.18 -11.87
CA ASP A 245 -4.22 16.21 -12.17
C ASP A 245 -4.52 15.22 -13.29
N PRO A 246 -5.27 14.12 -13.04
CA PRO A 246 -5.52 13.11 -14.05
C PRO A 246 -6.50 13.56 -15.16
N VAL A 247 -7.18 14.69 -14.96
CA VAL A 247 -8.14 15.27 -15.94
C VAL A 247 -7.42 16.25 -16.89
N THR A 248 -6.61 17.15 -16.32
CA THR A 248 -5.94 18.21 -17.10
C THR A 248 -4.51 17.87 -17.51
N GLY A 249 -3.86 16.90 -16.83
CA GLY A 249 -2.45 16.58 -16.98
C GLY A 249 -1.49 17.58 -16.32
N GLU A 250 -2.03 18.56 -15.55
CA GLU A 250 -1.23 19.57 -14.87
C GLU A 250 -0.40 18.94 -13.74
N GLN A 251 0.86 19.38 -13.63
CA GLN A 251 1.78 18.98 -12.57
C GLN A 251 2.18 20.18 -11.70
N THR A 252 2.22 20.00 -10.37
CA THR A 252 2.66 21.02 -9.43
C THR A 252 3.64 20.43 -8.43
N VAL A 253 4.89 20.89 -8.41
CA VAL A 253 5.91 20.45 -7.45
C VAL A 253 5.56 21.00 -6.07
N LEU A 254 5.55 20.10 -5.08
CA LEU A 254 5.29 20.43 -3.67
C LEU A 254 6.59 20.50 -2.86
N TYR A 255 7.49 19.54 -3.09
CA TYR A 255 8.70 19.38 -2.29
C TYR A 255 9.80 18.71 -3.13
N THR A 256 11.05 19.18 -2.93
CA THR A 256 12.23 18.58 -3.54
C THR A 256 13.20 18.18 -2.44
N GLU A 257 13.70 16.95 -2.48
CA GLU A 257 14.70 16.42 -1.55
C GLU A 257 15.96 15.94 -2.29
N SER A 258 17.12 16.02 -1.62
CA SER A 258 18.33 15.39 -2.13
C SER A 258 18.31 13.89 -1.86
N SER A 259 18.48 13.07 -2.88
CA SER A 259 18.54 11.61 -2.77
C SER A 259 19.85 11.11 -2.13
N SER A 260 20.87 11.97 -2.01
CA SER A 260 22.15 11.63 -1.38
C SER A 260 22.05 11.44 0.14
N VAL A 261 20.95 11.90 0.75
CA VAL A 261 20.63 11.67 2.15
C VAL A 261 19.30 10.94 2.18
N LEU A 262 19.30 9.68 2.65
CA LEU A 262 18.07 8.91 2.90
C LEU A 262 17.30 9.60 4.04
N GLN A 263 16.51 10.59 3.69
CA GLN A 263 15.65 11.27 4.64
C GLN A 263 14.33 10.49 4.73
N PRO A 264 13.86 10.15 5.92
CA PRO A 264 12.54 9.54 6.07
C PRO A 264 11.48 10.47 5.47
N ALA A 265 10.72 9.95 4.52
CA ALA A 265 9.54 10.64 4.01
C ALA A 265 8.46 9.62 3.71
N ALA A 266 7.25 9.86 4.19
CA ALA A 266 6.11 8.97 4.03
C ALA A 266 4.81 9.76 3.96
N VAL A 267 3.79 9.20 3.33
CA VAL A 267 2.45 9.79 3.27
C VAL A 267 1.46 8.91 4.01
N TYR A 268 0.69 9.52 4.90
CA TYR A 268 -0.38 8.89 5.66
C TYR A 268 -1.65 9.73 5.51
N GLY A 269 -2.62 9.20 4.77
CA GLY A 269 -3.82 9.95 4.43
C GLY A 269 -3.49 11.26 3.71
N GLN A 270 -3.80 12.40 4.33
CA GLN A 270 -3.50 13.74 3.83
C GLN A 270 -2.25 14.38 4.48
N THR A 271 -1.42 13.59 5.15
CA THR A 271 -0.23 14.10 5.84
C THR A 271 1.04 13.56 5.17
N LEU A 272 1.87 14.44 4.64
CA LEU A 272 3.24 14.13 4.25
C LEU A 272 4.15 14.38 5.46
N VAL A 273 4.81 13.32 5.92
CA VAL A 273 5.88 13.38 6.91
C VAL A 273 7.21 13.48 6.18
N TYR A 274 8.03 14.46 6.52
CA TYR A 274 9.34 14.61 5.92
C TYR A 274 10.34 15.22 6.89
N GLN A 275 11.63 15.06 6.63
CA GLN A 275 12.68 15.69 7.40
C GLN A 275 13.10 17.01 6.73
N LYS A 276 13.23 18.08 7.54
CA LYS A 276 13.78 19.35 7.12
C LYS A 276 14.74 19.86 8.20
N GLY A 277 16.00 19.99 7.83
CA GLY A 277 17.05 20.18 8.84
C GLY A 277 17.17 18.91 9.71
N ASP A 278 17.12 19.09 11.00
CA ASP A 278 17.23 18.06 12.03
C ASP A 278 15.88 17.72 12.72
N HIS A 279 14.76 18.18 12.17
CA HIS A 279 13.42 17.91 12.69
C HIS A 279 12.51 17.24 11.66
N PHE A 280 11.51 16.49 12.15
CA PHE A 280 10.39 16.05 11.32
C PHE A 280 9.39 17.18 11.16
N HIS A 281 8.76 17.21 10.01
CA HIS A 281 7.66 18.09 9.65
C HIS A 281 6.45 17.27 9.20
N LEU A 282 5.27 17.76 9.55
CA LEU A 282 3.98 17.27 9.07
C LEU A 282 3.39 18.32 8.14
N LEU A 283 3.38 18.06 6.84
CA LEU A 283 2.70 18.89 5.85
C LEU A 283 1.30 18.33 5.61
N ASP A 284 0.28 19.10 6.01
CA ASP A 284 -1.09 18.81 5.61
C ASP A 284 -1.27 19.15 4.13
N LEU A 285 -1.47 18.12 3.32
CA LEU A 285 -1.55 18.21 1.86
C LEU A 285 -2.84 18.91 1.39
N SER A 286 -3.89 18.94 2.23
CA SER A 286 -5.16 19.58 1.90
C SER A 286 -5.14 21.10 2.14
N THR A 287 -4.41 21.54 3.16
CA THR A 287 -4.36 22.95 3.57
C THR A 287 -3.02 23.63 3.25
N GLY A 288 -1.96 22.85 3.02
CA GLY A 288 -0.59 23.33 2.87
C GLY A 288 0.04 23.79 4.19
N GLN A 289 -0.59 23.49 5.34
CA GLN A 289 -0.03 23.82 6.64
C GLN A 289 1.15 22.90 6.95
N ASP A 290 2.32 23.49 7.21
CA ASP A 290 3.54 22.81 7.62
C ASP A 290 3.76 22.98 9.12
N THR A 291 3.86 21.85 9.85
CA THR A 291 4.05 21.83 11.31
C THR A 291 5.36 21.13 11.63
N GLU A 292 6.29 21.86 12.24
CA GLU A 292 7.54 21.31 12.76
C GLU A 292 7.29 20.51 14.05
N LEU A 293 7.91 19.34 14.17
CA LEU A 293 7.91 18.51 15.37
C LEU A 293 9.22 18.77 16.17
N ALA A 294 9.34 19.95 16.78
CA ALA A 294 10.56 20.46 17.41
C ALA A 294 11.03 19.65 18.64
N GLY A 295 10.16 18.81 19.23
CA GLY A 295 10.48 18.01 20.41
C GLY A 295 11.46 16.86 20.19
N TYR A 296 11.86 16.58 18.93
CA TYR A 296 12.77 15.50 18.59
C TYR A 296 13.77 15.92 17.52
N THR A 297 15.05 15.77 17.83
CA THR A 297 16.12 15.93 16.85
C THR A 297 16.39 14.60 16.17
N VAL A 298 16.23 14.56 14.85
CA VAL A 298 16.51 13.37 14.04
C VAL A 298 18.01 13.06 14.12
N PRO A 299 18.40 11.88 14.60
CA PRO A 299 19.80 11.57 14.82
C PRO A 299 20.56 11.43 13.50
N ASP A 300 21.88 11.58 13.57
CA ASP A 300 22.79 11.21 12.49
C ASP A 300 22.62 9.70 12.19
N GLN A 301 22.45 9.35 10.93
CA GLN A 301 22.30 7.95 10.49
C GLN A 301 23.50 7.06 10.85
N ALA A 302 24.69 7.64 11.13
CA ALA A 302 25.80 6.89 11.67
C ALA A 302 25.55 6.43 13.12
N VAL A 303 24.67 7.07 13.86
CA VAL A 303 24.32 6.77 15.26
C VAL A 303 23.08 5.90 15.33
N SER A 304 22.01 6.29 14.65
CA SER A 304 20.74 5.57 14.65
C SER A 304 19.90 5.95 13.42
N TYR A 305 18.87 5.17 13.16
CA TYR A 305 17.91 5.44 12.10
C TYR A 305 16.48 5.39 12.63
N VAL A 306 15.58 5.97 11.88
CA VAL A 306 14.17 6.09 12.23
C VAL A 306 13.32 5.47 11.14
N ASN A 307 12.37 4.62 11.53
CA ASN A 307 11.33 4.09 10.68
C ASN A 307 10.01 4.81 10.98
N LEU A 308 9.39 5.39 9.97
CA LEU A 308 8.08 6.04 10.10
C LEU A 308 6.98 4.98 9.98
N TYR A 309 5.99 5.02 10.87
CA TYR A 309 4.90 4.04 10.89
C TYR A 309 3.53 4.64 10.57
N TYR A 310 3.19 5.76 11.19
CA TYR A 310 1.89 6.40 10.97
C TYR A 310 1.88 7.86 11.42
N ALA A 311 1.11 8.70 10.71
CA ALA A 311 0.87 10.09 11.13
C ALA A 311 -0.59 10.46 10.91
N ASP A 312 -1.21 11.09 11.92
CA ASP A 312 -2.57 11.62 11.90
C ASP A 312 -2.77 12.56 13.11
N ASP A 313 -3.70 13.48 13.02
CA ASP A 313 -4.08 14.40 14.11
C ASP A 313 -2.88 15.16 14.73
N GLY A 314 -1.89 15.55 13.90
CA GLY A 314 -0.70 16.28 14.35
C GLY A 314 0.31 15.43 15.14
N LYS A 315 0.23 14.11 15.07
CA LYS A 315 1.09 13.14 15.74
C LYS A 315 1.81 12.26 14.74
N LEU A 316 3.02 11.83 15.12
CA LEU A 316 3.85 10.90 14.37
C LEU A 316 4.20 9.70 15.24
N LEU A 317 3.89 8.49 14.77
CA LEU A 317 4.40 7.23 15.31
C LEU A 317 5.65 6.82 14.52
N PHE A 318 6.76 6.61 15.22
CA PHE A 318 8.01 6.16 14.63
C PHE A 318 8.72 5.13 15.52
N GLU A 319 9.63 4.38 14.93
CA GLU A 319 10.56 3.48 15.61
C GLU A 319 11.96 4.07 15.58
N GLN A 320 12.60 4.15 16.72
CA GLN A 320 14.02 4.47 16.89
C GLN A 320 14.82 3.18 16.93
N CYS A 321 15.87 3.07 16.12
CA CYS A 321 16.78 1.94 16.09
C CYS A 321 18.23 2.43 16.15
N SER A 322 18.98 2.02 17.17
CA SER A 322 20.38 2.40 17.33
C SER A 322 21.30 1.49 16.50
N ASN A 323 22.32 2.07 15.92
CA ASN A 323 23.39 1.28 15.31
C ASN A 323 24.25 0.60 16.39
N ALA A 324 24.76 -0.58 16.08
CA ALA A 324 25.53 -1.38 17.04
C ALA A 324 26.71 -0.59 17.63
N GLY A 325 26.71 -0.42 18.95
CA GLY A 325 27.75 0.29 19.69
C GLY A 325 27.66 1.82 19.67
N ALA A 326 26.61 2.38 19.10
CA ALA A 326 26.36 3.82 19.14
C ALA A 326 25.66 4.21 20.46
N ASP A 327 25.97 5.42 20.95
CA ASP A 327 25.29 6.02 22.12
C ASP A 327 24.14 6.90 21.60
N SER A 328 22.94 6.35 21.59
CA SER A 328 21.73 7.05 21.14
C SER A 328 21.04 7.77 22.28
N GLN A 329 20.50 8.96 22.01
CA GLN A 329 19.74 9.75 22.99
C GLN A 329 18.50 9.01 23.49
N TYR A 330 17.84 8.24 22.62
CA TYR A 330 16.66 7.44 22.95
C TYR A 330 16.96 5.95 22.80
N ALA A 331 16.37 5.13 23.66
CA ALA A 331 16.46 3.67 23.55
C ALA A 331 15.75 3.19 22.26
N ASP A 332 16.09 1.99 21.79
CA ASP A 332 15.36 1.34 20.71
C ASP A 332 13.92 1.09 21.12
N GLY A 333 12.98 1.37 20.20
CA GLY A 333 11.56 1.20 20.46
C GLY A 333 10.67 2.16 19.69
N PHE A 334 9.38 2.08 19.98
CA PHE A 334 8.34 2.89 19.34
C PHE A 334 8.01 4.11 20.18
N TYR A 335 7.81 5.23 19.48
CA TYR A 335 7.54 6.52 20.11
C TYR A 335 6.45 7.28 19.37
N VAL A 336 5.66 8.04 20.13
CA VAL A 336 4.76 9.07 19.59
C VAL A 336 5.40 10.43 19.80
N LEU A 337 5.46 11.21 18.74
CA LEU A 337 5.91 12.59 18.73
C LEU A 337 4.75 13.52 18.39
N GLU A 338 4.59 14.57 19.17
CA GLU A 338 3.67 15.69 18.95
C GLU A 338 4.50 16.98 18.87
N SER A 339 3.93 18.04 18.25
CA SER A 339 4.58 19.35 18.24
C SER A 339 4.98 19.80 19.65
N ASP A 340 6.16 20.35 19.81
CA ASP A 340 6.73 20.91 21.06
C ASP A 340 6.82 19.93 22.25
N LYS A 341 6.62 18.62 22.06
CA LYS A 341 6.74 17.63 23.12
C LYS A 341 7.91 16.67 22.86
N GLU A 342 8.56 16.24 23.93
CA GLU A 342 9.49 15.12 23.87
C GLU A 342 8.77 13.84 23.41
N PRO A 343 9.44 12.94 22.66
CA PRO A 343 8.88 11.67 22.26
C PRO A 343 8.43 10.85 23.48
N SER A 344 7.22 10.34 23.43
CA SER A 344 6.68 9.46 24.47
C SER A 344 6.72 8.00 24.03
N PRO A 345 7.19 7.05 24.87
CA PRO A 345 7.17 5.64 24.54
C PRO A 345 5.77 5.14 24.20
N TRP A 346 5.67 4.29 23.17
CA TRP A 346 4.43 3.71 22.71
C TRP A 346 4.49 2.18 22.74
N THR A 347 3.40 1.52 23.12
CA THR A 347 3.44 0.12 23.58
C THR A 347 2.50 -0.84 22.84
N LEU A 348 1.73 -0.35 21.86
CA LEU A 348 0.83 -1.24 21.10
C LEU A 348 1.62 -2.02 20.04
N THR A 349 2.39 -2.99 20.51
CA THR A 349 3.18 -3.89 19.67
C THR A 349 2.71 -5.32 19.79
N TYR A 350 3.07 -6.14 18.81
CA TYR A 350 2.92 -7.59 18.86
C TYR A 350 4.17 -8.26 18.25
N SER A 351 4.45 -9.49 18.67
CA SER A 351 5.59 -10.22 18.13
C SER A 351 5.25 -10.83 16.77
N LEU A 352 6.10 -10.55 15.79
CA LEU A 352 6.06 -11.16 14.46
C LEU A 352 7.48 -11.61 14.09
N TYR A 353 7.69 -12.92 13.89
CA TYR A 353 9.00 -13.49 13.60
C TYR A 353 10.11 -13.08 14.61
N ASP A 354 9.78 -13.16 15.91
CA ASP A 354 10.65 -12.79 17.02
C ASP A 354 11.09 -11.30 17.07
N LYS A 355 10.34 -10.43 16.37
CA LYS A 355 10.51 -8.97 16.42
C LYS A 355 9.23 -8.30 16.87
N ASP A 356 9.38 -7.29 17.67
CA ASP A 356 8.25 -6.41 17.99
C ASP A 356 7.86 -5.60 16.75
N THR A 357 6.58 -5.64 16.46
CA THR A 357 5.98 -4.96 15.31
C THR A 357 4.87 -4.04 15.83
N ALA A 358 4.83 -2.83 15.32
CA ALA A 358 3.79 -1.87 15.68
C ALA A 358 2.41 -2.36 15.26
N CYS A 359 1.40 -2.14 16.11
CA CYS A 359 0.00 -2.23 15.73
C CYS A 359 -0.28 -1.23 14.62
N ALA A 360 -0.53 -1.71 13.41
CA ALA A 360 -0.65 -0.87 12.23
C ALA A 360 -2.07 -0.36 12.03
N VAL A 361 -2.23 0.93 11.74
CA VAL A 361 -3.50 1.49 11.29
C VAL A 361 -3.76 1.04 9.85
N VAL A 362 -4.84 0.31 9.66
CA VAL A 362 -5.32 -0.16 8.35
C VAL A 362 -6.13 0.95 7.67
N ALA A 363 -7.07 1.53 8.42
CA ALA A 363 -7.92 2.62 7.96
C ALA A 363 -8.51 3.41 9.12
N ALA A 364 -8.91 4.65 8.87
CA ALA A 364 -9.80 5.38 9.75
C ALA A 364 -11.25 4.90 9.47
N LYS A 365 -11.88 4.22 10.43
CA LYS A 365 -13.29 3.83 10.33
C LYS A 365 -14.20 5.06 10.35
N ASP A 366 -13.90 5.98 11.25
CA ASP A 366 -14.59 7.26 11.43
C ASP A 366 -13.65 8.29 12.10
N ALA A 367 -14.13 9.47 12.42
CA ALA A 367 -13.33 10.54 13.02
C ALA A 367 -12.64 10.16 14.35
N ASN A 368 -13.14 9.15 15.07
CA ASN A 368 -12.69 8.80 16.42
C ASN A 368 -12.13 7.37 16.53
N THR A 369 -12.20 6.56 15.45
CA THR A 369 -11.93 5.12 15.52
C THR A 369 -11.05 4.69 14.38
N TYR A 370 -9.99 3.94 14.69
CA TYR A 370 -9.18 3.22 13.71
C TYR A 370 -9.61 1.75 13.62
N LEU A 371 -9.53 1.22 12.41
CA LEU A 371 -9.34 -0.20 12.15
C LEU A 371 -7.83 -0.46 12.19
N VAL A 372 -7.40 -1.44 12.97
CA VAL A 372 -5.99 -1.77 13.15
C VAL A 372 -5.70 -3.25 12.91
N ALA A 373 -4.49 -3.55 12.45
CA ALA A 373 -3.90 -4.88 12.50
C ALA A 373 -3.17 -5.01 13.85
N ALA A 374 -3.86 -5.62 14.83
CA ALA A 374 -3.43 -5.65 16.22
C ALA A 374 -2.63 -6.90 16.61
N GLY A 375 -2.34 -7.75 15.65
CA GLY A 375 -1.62 -9.00 15.89
C GLY A 375 -1.75 -9.99 14.75
N VAL A 376 -1.38 -11.22 15.03
CA VAL A 376 -1.50 -12.35 14.10
C VAL A 376 -2.34 -13.42 14.78
N GLN A 377 -3.33 -13.93 14.05
CA GLN A 377 -4.12 -15.09 14.47
C GLN A 377 -3.45 -16.36 13.91
N ASP A 378 -3.61 -17.47 14.61
CA ASP A 378 -3.21 -18.80 14.16
C ASP A 378 -1.69 -18.92 13.84
N THR A 379 -0.91 -19.15 14.89
CA THR A 379 0.46 -19.59 14.74
C THR A 379 0.50 -21.12 14.66
N ALA A 380 1.06 -21.66 13.57
CA ALA A 380 1.31 -23.09 13.46
C ALA A 380 2.76 -23.41 13.86
N ALA A 381 2.97 -24.47 14.62
CA ALA A 381 4.29 -25.01 14.85
C ALA A 381 4.77 -25.74 13.57
N VAL A 382 5.85 -25.24 12.97
CA VAL A 382 6.49 -25.88 11.83
C VAL A 382 7.85 -26.42 12.29
N GLN A 383 8.14 -27.67 11.95
CA GLN A 383 9.46 -28.25 12.22
C GLN A 383 10.45 -27.73 11.18
N ALA A 384 11.45 -26.98 11.63
CA ALA A 384 12.55 -26.53 10.77
C ALA A 384 13.44 -27.69 10.34
N ASP A 385 14.21 -27.53 9.26
CA ASP A 385 15.11 -28.56 8.71
C ASP A 385 16.19 -29.01 9.71
N ASP A 386 16.47 -28.24 10.74
CA ASP A 386 17.37 -28.55 11.85
C ASP A 386 16.71 -29.29 13.03
N GLY A 387 15.43 -29.64 12.89
CA GLY A 387 14.63 -30.32 13.92
C GLY A 387 14.09 -29.42 15.03
N ALA A 388 14.37 -28.13 15.01
CA ALA A 388 13.83 -27.18 15.96
C ALA A 388 12.37 -26.84 15.60
N SER A 389 11.48 -26.80 16.59
CA SER A 389 10.13 -26.30 16.37
C SER A 389 10.14 -24.78 16.27
N LYS A 390 9.80 -24.25 15.11
CA LYS A 390 9.52 -22.83 14.92
C LYS A 390 8.02 -22.62 14.86
N TYR A 391 7.54 -21.65 15.63
CA TYR A 391 6.20 -21.15 15.42
C TYR A 391 6.21 -20.23 14.21
N VAL A 392 5.57 -20.68 13.13
CA VAL A 392 5.36 -19.84 11.96
C VAL A 392 3.94 -19.32 12.07
N SER A 393 3.82 -18.00 12.06
CA SER A 393 2.53 -17.37 11.86
C SER A 393 1.98 -17.84 10.51
N THR A 394 0.73 -18.28 10.46
CA THR A 394 0.02 -18.51 9.19
C THR A 394 -0.22 -17.20 8.45
N GLY A 395 0.12 -16.08 9.08
CA GLY A 395 0.01 -14.77 8.49
C GLY A 395 -1.38 -14.12 8.61
N GLU A 396 -2.40 -14.83 9.12
CA GLU A 396 -3.72 -14.26 9.31
C GLU A 396 -3.66 -13.12 10.32
N ARG A 397 -4.02 -11.92 9.88
CA ARG A 397 -4.03 -10.73 10.73
C ARG A 397 -5.21 -10.77 11.70
N ARG A 398 -4.96 -10.38 12.93
CA ARG A 398 -6.00 -10.06 13.91
C ARG A 398 -6.38 -8.61 13.71
N TYR A 399 -7.53 -8.37 13.11
CA TYR A 399 -8.08 -7.02 12.97
C TYR A 399 -8.94 -6.66 14.18
N ALA A 400 -8.90 -5.38 14.56
CA ALA A 400 -9.68 -4.85 15.67
C ALA A 400 -10.02 -3.37 15.42
N LEU A 401 -11.05 -2.89 16.12
CA LEU A 401 -11.31 -1.46 16.24
C LEU A 401 -10.70 -0.93 17.53
N ILE A 402 -10.15 0.28 17.49
CA ILE A 402 -9.59 0.98 18.65
C ILE A 402 -9.94 2.47 18.55
N SER A 403 -10.20 3.13 19.70
CA SER A 403 -10.35 4.58 19.67
C SER A 403 -9.02 5.26 19.30
N LYS A 404 -9.07 6.38 18.58
CA LYS A 404 -7.87 7.17 18.29
C LYS A 404 -7.13 7.58 19.59
N ALA A 405 -7.90 7.94 20.64
CA ALA A 405 -7.33 8.32 21.93
C ALA A 405 -6.55 7.15 22.58
N ASP A 406 -7.10 5.94 22.59
CA ASP A 406 -6.39 4.77 23.10
C ASP A 406 -5.19 4.40 22.26
N TYR A 407 -5.32 4.46 20.92
CA TYR A 407 -4.22 4.18 20.01
C TYR A 407 -3.02 5.10 20.29
N TRP A 408 -3.23 6.41 20.29
CA TRP A 408 -2.15 7.36 20.50
C TRP A 408 -1.60 7.36 21.94
N SER A 409 -2.37 6.90 22.91
CA SER A 409 -1.93 6.74 24.32
C SER A 409 -1.28 5.38 24.62
N GLY A 410 -1.20 4.49 23.63
CA GLY A 410 -0.66 3.14 23.84
C GLY A 410 -1.56 2.22 24.69
N ASN A 411 -2.86 2.49 24.78
CA ASN A 411 -3.82 1.70 25.56
C ASN A 411 -4.45 0.61 24.72
N ALA A 412 -4.25 -0.66 25.04
CA ALA A 412 -4.73 -1.82 24.27
C ALA A 412 -6.24 -2.12 24.44
N ASN A 413 -7.09 -1.09 24.35
CA ASN A 413 -8.56 -1.22 24.48
C ASN A 413 -9.19 -1.64 23.13
N TYR A 414 -8.76 -2.78 22.61
CA TYR A 414 -9.24 -3.33 21.35
C TYR A 414 -10.67 -3.85 21.45
N ARG A 415 -11.42 -3.67 20.36
CA ARG A 415 -12.67 -4.37 20.06
C ARG A 415 -12.38 -5.34 18.90
N ASP A 416 -12.16 -6.60 19.25
CA ASP A 416 -11.83 -7.65 18.28
C ASP A 416 -13.06 -8.08 17.47
N PHE A 417 -12.83 -8.52 16.24
CA PHE A 417 -13.83 -9.22 15.44
C PHE A 417 -13.86 -10.70 15.81
N GLU A 418 -15.06 -11.22 16.07
CA GLU A 418 -15.26 -12.65 16.31
C GLU A 418 -15.25 -13.41 14.98
N LYS A 419 -14.35 -14.37 14.83
CA LYS A 419 -14.28 -15.21 13.64
C LYS A 419 -15.42 -16.22 13.64
N ILE A 420 -16.28 -16.17 12.62
CA ILE A 420 -17.41 -17.06 12.40
C ILE A 420 -17.12 -17.94 11.17
N GLY A 421 -17.07 -19.28 11.36
CA GLY A 421 -16.90 -20.28 10.28
C GLY A 421 -15.56 -20.95 10.26
#